data_592f852e31597f928bf1235e336d198b
#
_entry.id   592f852e31597f928bf1235e336d198b
#
_cell.length_a   1.000
_cell.length_b   1.000
_cell.length_c   1.000
_cell.angle_alpha   90.00
_cell.angle_beta   90.00
_cell.angle_gamma   90.00
#
_symmetry.space_group_name_H-M   'P 1'
#
loop_
_entity.id
_entity.type
_entity.pdbx_description
1 polymer ?
#
loop_
_entity_poly.entity_id
_entity_poly.type
_entity_poly.pdbx_seq_one_letter_code
_entity_poly.pdbx_strand_id
1 'polypeptide(L)'
;MSRLLTDEEITRQLGDLTGWTREGDEIRATYEAPDFPAAIRLVDEVAVEAEDMDHHPDIDIRWRTVTFALSTHSEGGLTQLDVELAHRIAQAASQLGATAGG
;
A
#
# COMPACT_ATOMS: atom_id res chain seq x y z
N MET A 1 -12.83 12.79 9.30
CA MET A 1 -13.64 11.95 8.42
C MET A 1 -13.18 12.12 6.98
N SER A 2 -12.93 11.00 6.29
CA SER A 2 -12.39 11.03 4.93
C SER A 2 -13.52 10.95 3.91
N ARG A 3 -13.39 11.67 2.80
CA ARG A 3 -14.35 11.56 1.71
C ARG A 3 -13.83 10.58 0.66
N LEU A 4 -14.74 9.96 -0.08
CA LEU A 4 -14.37 9.13 -1.22
C LEU A 4 -13.71 9.99 -2.30
N LEU A 5 -12.64 9.47 -2.89
CA LEU A 5 -11.99 10.12 -4.02
C LEU A 5 -12.79 9.85 -5.30
N THR A 6 -12.75 10.79 -6.23
CA THR A 6 -13.32 10.58 -7.56
C THR A 6 -12.39 9.69 -8.38
N ASP A 7 -12.92 9.08 -9.44
CA ASP A 7 -12.11 8.27 -10.35
C ASP A 7 -10.95 9.06 -10.93
N GLU A 8 -11.17 10.33 -11.26
CA GLU A 8 -10.11 11.20 -11.79
C GLU A 8 -9.02 11.45 -10.75
N GLU A 9 -9.42 11.69 -9.49
CA GLU A 9 -8.45 11.89 -8.41
C GLU A 9 -7.59 10.64 -8.19
N ILE A 10 -8.23 9.47 -8.21
CA ILE A 10 -7.52 8.19 -8.02
C ILE A 10 -6.51 7.99 -9.15
N THR A 11 -6.94 8.16 -10.40
CA THR A 11 -6.07 7.97 -11.56
C THR A 11 -4.86 8.91 -11.48
N ARG A 12 -5.10 10.17 -11.15
CA ARG A 12 -4.03 11.17 -11.06
C ARG A 12 -3.03 10.82 -9.96
N GLN A 13 -3.53 10.45 -8.79
CA GLN A 13 -2.65 10.18 -7.65
C GLN A 13 -1.87 8.87 -7.83
N LEU A 14 -2.46 7.87 -8.50
CA LEU A 14 -1.73 6.63 -8.79
C LEU A 14 -0.59 6.86 -9.77
N GLY A 15 -0.61 7.93 -10.53
CA GLY A 15 0.51 8.28 -11.43
C GLY A 15 1.82 8.49 -10.69
N ASP A 16 1.77 8.85 -9.41
CA ASP A 16 2.96 9.05 -8.58
C ASP A 16 3.34 7.80 -7.78
N LEU A 17 2.59 6.71 -7.92
CA LEU A 17 2.77 5.48 -7.16
C LEU A 17 3.10 4.32 -8.08
N THR A 18 4.38 4.20 -8.43
CA THR A 18 4.86 3.12 -9.31
C THR A 18 4.51 1.75 -8.72
N GLY A 19 3.90 0.91 -9.55
CA GLY A 19 3.55 -0.44 -9.15
C GLY A 19 2.20 -0.58 -8.45
N TRP A 20 1.55 0.53 -8.14
CA TRP A 20 0.21 0.51 -7.55
C TRP A 20 -0.85 0.56 -8.63
N THR A 21 -1.84 -0.31 -8.52
CA THR A 21 -2.96 -0.37 -9.46
C THR A 21 -4.27 -0.36 -8.70
N ARG A 22 -5.32 0.10 -9.37
CA ARG A 22 -6.67 0.08 -8.81
C ARG A 22 -7.40 -1.17 -9.25
N GLU A 23 -8.09 -1.80 -8.29
CA GLU A 23 -8.99 -2.91 -8.58
C GLU A 23 -10.29 -2.67 -7.81
N GLY A 24 -11.29 -2.11 -8.49
CA GLY A 24 -12.57 -1.79 -7.87
C GLY A 24 -12.42 -0.72 -6.80
N ASP A 25 -12.72 -1.09 -5.56
CA ASP A 25 -12.70 -0.19 -4.41
C ASP A 25 -11.39 -0.25 -3.63
N GLU A 26 -10.35 -0.83 -4.21
CA GLU A 26 -9.05 -0.92 -3.54
C GLU A 26 -7.92 -0.58 -4.49
N ILE A 27 -6.75 -0.24 -3.91
CA ILE A 27 -5.50 -0.13 -4.65
C ILE A 27 -4.55 -1.19 -4.11
N ARG A 28 -3.72 -1.75 -5.00
CA ARG A 28 -2.86 -2.88 -4.68
C ARG A 28 -1.48 -2.69 -5.26
N ALA A 29 -0.49 -3.24 -4.55
CA ALA A 29 0.87 -3.33 -5.07
C ALA A 29 1.54 -4.59 -4.51
N THR A 30 2.43 -5.16 -5.31
CA THR A 30 3.22 -6.32 -4.91
C THR A 30 4.69 -5.90 -4.93
N TYR A 31 5.41 -6.21 -3.85
CA TYR A 31 6.83 -5.91 -3.71
C TYR A 31 7.60 -7.19 -3.54
N GLU A 32 8.75 -7.28 -4.22
CA GLU A 32 9.69 -8.37 -4.01
C GLU A 32 10.85 -7.86 -3.16
N ALA A 33 11.04 -8.45 -1.99
CA ALA A 33 12.12 -8.10 -1.09
C ALA A 33 13.40 -8.87 -1.47
N PRO A 34 14.58 -8.41 -1.04
CA PRO A 34 15.83 -9.12 -1.32
C PRO A 34 15.88 -10.53 -0.74
N ASP A 35 15.23 -10.73 0.41
CA ASP A 35 15.15 -12.04 1.07
C ASP A 35 13.93 -12.06 1.99
N PHE A 36 13.67 -13.20 2.61
CA PHE A 36 12.52 -13.35 3.49
C PHE A 36 12.59 -12.46 4.73
N PRO A 37 13.74 -12.36 5.44
CA PRO A 37 13.81 -11.44 6.57
C PRO A 37 13.51 -9.98 6.20
N ALA A 38 13.93 -9.53 5.01
CA ALA A 38 13.60 -8.18 4.54
C ALA A 38 12.10 -8.05 4.28
N ALA A 39 11.45 -9.09 3.77
CA ALA A 39 10.00 -9.08 3.58
C ALA A 39 9.28 -8.90 4.91
N ILE A 40 9.73 -9.59 5.95
CA ILE A 40 9.14 -9.47 7.29
C ILE A 40 9.40 -8.08 7.86
N ARG A 41 10.61 -7.52 7.69
CA ARG A 41 10.89 -6.15 8.13
C ARG A 41 9.99 -5.14 7.43
N LEU A 42 9.69 -5.35 6.14
CA LEU A 42 8.78 -4.47 5.42
C LEU A 42 7.39 -4.49 6.05
N VAL A 43 6.89 -5.68 6.41
CA VAL A 43 5.60 -5.80 7.08
C VAL A 43 5.64 -5.09 8.43
N ASP A 44 6.72 -5.25 9.20
CA ASP A 44 6.86 -4.59 10.50
C ASP A 44 6.84 -3.06 10.36
N GLU A 45 7.55 -2.53 9.37
CA GLU A 45 7.57 -1.08 9.11
C GLU A 45 6.18 -0.58 8.69
N VAL A 46 5.51 -1.32 7.83
CA VAL A 46 4.15 -0.96 7.40
C VAL A 46 3.18 -1.00 8.57
N ALA A 47 3.36 -1.95 9.50
CA ALA A 47 2.52 -2.02 10.69
C ALA A 47 2.65 -0.74 11.53
N VAL A 48 3.87 -0.20 11.66
CA VAL A 48 4.07 1.06 12.40
C VAL A 48 3.31 2.20 11.73
N GLU A 49 3.41 2.31 10.40
CA GLU A 49 2.73 3.38 9.66
C GLU A 49 1.21 3.23 9.71
N ALA A 50 0.72 1.99 9.60
CA ALA A 50 -0.71 1.72 9.65
C ALA A 50 -1.29 2.09 11.03
N GLU A 51 -0.57 1.78 12.10
CA GLU A 51 -1.00 2.16 13.45
C GLU A 51 -0.98 3.67 13.66
N ASP A 52 0.04 4.34 13.12
CA ASP A 52 0.13 5.80 13.18
C ASP A 52 -1.08 6.46 12.50
N MET A 53 -1.54 5.91 11.40
CA MET A 53 -2.66 6.45 10.64
C MET A 53 -4.02 5.91 11.09
N ASP A 54 -4.03 4.91 11.96
CA ASP A 54 -5.23 4.13 12.29
C ASP A 54 -5.95 3.68 11.01
N HIS A 55 -5.16 3.16 10.07
CA HIS A 55 -5.65 2.71 8.77
C HIS A 55 -4.84 1.48 8.34
N HIS A 56 -5.49 0.33 8.23
CA HIS A 56 -4.81 -0.95 8.13
C HIS A 56 -4.96 -1.58 6.75
N PRO A 57 -3.85 -2.04 6.14
CA PRO A 57 -3.88 -2.73 4.86
C PRO A 57 -4.19 -4.21 5.03
N ASP A 58 -4.66 -4.84 3.95
CA ASP A 58 -4.61 -6.29 3.85
C ASP A 58 -3.20 -6.66 3.37
N ILE A 59 -2.60 -7.68 3.94
CA ILE A 59 -1.22 -8.08 3.66
C ILE A 59 -1.17 -9.57 3.34
N ASP A 60 -0.56 -9.91 2.21
CA ASP A 60 -0.30 -11.30 1.81
C ASP A 60 1.20 -11.45 1.66
N ILE A 61 1.77 -12.42 2.35
CA ILE A 61 3.20 -12.72 2.26
C ILE A 61 3.37 -14.12 1.68
N ARG A 62 4.12 -14.21 0.59
CA ARG A 62 4.50 -15.49 -0.01
C ARG A 62 6.00 -15.46 -0.22
N TRP A 63 6.72 -16.13 0.70
CA TRP A 63 8.17 -16.09 0.78
C TRP A 63 8.63 -14.62 0.86
N ARG A 64 9.35 -14.12 -0.15
CA ARG A 64 9.83 -12.73 -0.14
C ARG A 64 8.96 -11.78 -0.94
N THR A 65 7.80 -12.23 -1.38
CA THR A 65 6.83 -11.42 -2.13
C THR A 65 5.71 -10.98 -1.22
N VAL A 66 5.52 -9.68 -1.09
CA VAL A 66 4.52 -9.09 -0.20
C VAL A 66 3.54 -8.27 -1.03
N THR A 67 2.25 -8.58 -0.90
CA THR A 67 1.19 -7.83 -1.57
C THR A 67 0.39 -7.06 -0.55
N PHE A 68 0.18 -5.78 -0.81
CA PHE A 68 -0.64 -4.91 0.02
C PHE A 68 -1.89 -4.52 -0.76
N ALA A 69 -3.04 -4.51 -0.07
CA ALA A 69 -4.29 -4.02 -0.63
C ALA A 69 -4.89 -3.02 0.35
N LEU A 70 -5.28 -1.86 -0.17
CA LEU A 70 -5.78 -0.75 0.64
C LEU A 70 -7.16 -0.33 0.20
N SER A 71 -8.04 -0.12 1.17
CA SER A 71 -9.36 0.43 0.96
C SER A 71 -9.84 1.05 2.27
N THR A 72 -10.74 2.03 2.20
CA THR A 72 -11.35 2.61 3.41
C THR A 72 -12.74 1.99 3.55
N HIS A 73 -12.80 0.86 4.26
CA HIS A 73 -14.04 0.08 4.38
C HIS A 73 -15.19 0.89 4.96
N SER A 74 -14.91 1.76 5.93
CA SER A 74 -15.94 2.58 6.56
C SER A 74 -16.61 3.55 5.60
N GLU A 75 -15.93 3.90 4.49
CA GLU A 75 -16.46 4.80 3.46
C GLU A 75 -16.90 4.05 2.19
N GLY A 76 -16.63 2.75 2.13
CA GLY A 76 -17.01 1.92 0.99
C GLY A 76 -16.15 2.14 -0.25
N GLY A 77 -14.91 2.57 -0.12
CA GLY A 77 -14.03 2.77 -1.27
C GLY A 77 -12.75 3.48 -0.90
N LEU A 78 -12.17 4.17 -1.88
CA LEU A 78 -10.86 4.80 -1.73
C LEU A 78 -10.97 6.23 -1.22
N THR A 79 -10.11 6.56 -0.26
CA THR A 79 -9.98 7.91 0.30
C THR A 79 -8.51 8.32 0.28
N GLN A 80 -8.22 9.55 0.70
CA GLN A 80 -6.85 10.03 0.79
C GLN A 80 -6.02 9.21 1.78
N LEU A 81 -6.64 8.55 2.76
CA LEU A 81 -5.94 7.67 3.68
C LEU A 81 -5.24 6.53 2.93
N ASP A 82 -5.90 5.97 1.91
CA ASP A 82 -5.33 4.87 1.13
C ASP A 82 -4.11 5.35 0.34
N VAL A 83 -4.22 6.50 -0.29
CA VAL A 83 -3.11 7.08 -1.06
C VAL A 83 -1.93 7.42 -0.15
N GLU A 84 -2.20 8.01 1.01
CA GLU A 84 -1.15 8.37 1.96
C GLU A 84 -0.43 7.11 2.47
N LEU A 85 -1.17 6.08 2.83
CA LEU A 85 -0.55 4.83 3.30
C LEU A 85 0.24 4.16 2.17
N ALA A 86 -0.26 4.20 0.93
CA ALA A 86 0.47 3.66 -0.22
C ALA A 86 1.82 4.36 -0.39
N HIS A 87 1.89 5.68 -0.23
CA HIS A 87 3.15 6.41 -0.27
C HIS A 87 4.10 5.96 0.84
N ARG A 88 3.59 5.78 2.05
CA ARG A 88 4.41 5.31 3.18
C ARG A 88 4.94 3.89 2.95
N ILE A 89 4.11 3.02 2.38
CA ILE A 89 4.52 1.65 2.03
C ILE A 89 5.62 1.69 0.96
N ALA A 90 5.43 2.50 -0.07
CA ALA A 90 6.42 2.63 -1.14
C ALA A 90 7.76 3.12 -0.60
N GLN A 91 7.75 4.08 0.32
CA GLN A 91 8.97 4.58 0.94
C GLN A 91 9.65 3.51 1.79
N ALA A 92 8.90 2.78 2.60
CA ALA A 92 9.46 1.69 3.42
C ALA A 92 10.07 0.60 2.53
N ALA A 93 9.38 0.24 1.45
CA ALA A 93 9.88 -0.75 0.50
C ALA A 93 11.21 -0.30 -0.12
N SER A 94 11.28 0.96 -0.54
CA SER A 94 12.51 1.52 -1.12
C SER A 94 13.68 1.44 -0.13
N GLN A 95 13.44 1.78 1.12
CA GLN A 95 14.48 1.76 2.16
C GLN A 95 14.99 0.35 2.45
N LEU A 96 14.15 -0.66 2.26
CA LEU A 96 14.51 -2.06 2.52
C LEU A 96 14.97 -2.81 1.26
N GLY A 97 15.10 -2.09 0.14
CA GLY A 97 15.56 -2.70 -1.11
C GLY A 97 14.51 -3.56 -1.80
N ALA A 98 13.24 -3.42 -1.45
CA ALA A 98 12.17 -4.14 -2.10
C ALA A 98 11.74 -3.39 -3.36
N THR A 99 11.44 -4.14 -4.43
CA THR A 99 11.07 -3.57 -5.72
C THR A 99 9.62 -3.90 -6.04
N ALA A 100 8.93 -2.90 -6.62
CA ALA A 100 7.52 -3.04 -6.99
C ALA A 100 7.39 -3.82 -8.31
N GLY A 101 6.22 -4.43 -8.48
CA GLY A 101 5.87 -5.06 -9.74
C GLY A 101 6.25 -6.51 -9.86
N GLY A 102 6.31 -7.19 -8.77
CA GLY A 102 6.59 -8.63 -8.75
C GLY A 102 5.61 -9.44 -9.61
#